data_1cef97a919e1fdf845d0cf5c70abe6e8
#
_entry.id   1cef97a919e1fdf845d0cf5c70abe6e8
#
_cell.length_a   1.000
_cell.length_b   1.000
_cell.length_c   1.000
_cell.angle_alpha   90.00
_cell.angle_beta   90.00
_cell.angle_gamma   90.00
#
_symmetry.space_group_name_H-M   'P 1'
#
loop_
_entity.id
_entity.type
_entity.pdbx_description
1 polymer ?
#
loop_
_entity_poly.entity_id
_entity_poly.type
_entity_poly.pdbx_seq_one_letter_code
_entity_poly.pdbx_strand_id
1 'polypeptide(L)'
;MDGNGRWAKQKGFSRIEGHKEGVNTVREIISYCSKIKIKYLTLFTFSEENWNRPKKEIIGLMNLLVKSLKDEKNSLQKNNIKLSVIGDLKKIDPYTRKKIANAISLTKNNDGLILNLAISY
;
A
#
# COMPACT_ATOMS: atom_id res chain seq x y z
N MET A 1 -7.12 -7.91 1.91
CA MET A 1 -6.54 -8.46 3.14
C MET A 1 -7.42 -8.20 4.32
N ASP A 2 -8.69 -8.24 4.07
CA ASP A 2 -9.68 -8.17 5.11
C ASP A 2 -9.47 -9.35 6.08
N GLY A 3 -9.61 -9.09 7.36
CA GLY A 3 -9.44 -10.11 8.39
C GLY A 3 -8.01 -10.31 8.92
N ASN A 4 -7.00 -9.62 8.37
CA ASN A 4 -5.62 -9.77 8.84
C ASN A 4 -5.42 -9.36 10.30
N GLY A 5 -6.16 -8.35 10.78
CA GLY A 5 -6.14 -7.98 12.19
C GLY A 5 -6.69 -9.09 13.09
N ARG A 6 -7.78 -9.74 12.67
CA ARG A 6 -8.36 -10.88 13.40
C ARG A 6 -7.42 -12.09 13.36
N TRP A 7 -6.81 -12.37 12.22
CA TRP A 7 -5.81 -13.43 12.07
C TRP A 7 -4.65 -13.23 13.04
N ALA A 8 -4.09 -12.01 13.08
CA ALA A 8 -2.99 -11.68 13.98
C ALA A 8 -3.37 -11.89 15.44
N LYS A 9 -4.57 -11.44 15.82
CA LYS A 9 -5.08 -11.59 17.17
C LYS A 9 -5.23 -13.06 17.59
N GLN A 10 -5.69 -13.92 16.68
CA GLN A 10 -5.79 -15.37 16.90
C GLN A 10 -4.43 -16.01 17.10
N LYS A 11 -3.38 -15.47 16.45
CA LYS A 11 -2.00 -15.95 16.58
C LYS A 11 -1.25 -15.33 17.75
N GLY A 12 -1.89 -14.47 18.54
CA GLY A 12 -1.22 -13.75 19.62
C GLY A 12 -0.38 -12.57 19.16
N PHE A 13 -0.53 -12.13 17.92
CA PHE A 13 0.19 -11.00 17.35
C PHE A 13 -0.64 -9.72 17.45
N SER A 14 0.01 -8.56 17.31
CA SER A 14 -0.67 -7.27 17.21
C SER A 14 -1.39 -7.13 15.86
N ARG A 15 -2.35 -6.21 15.77
CA ARG A 15 -3.03 -5.91 14.50
C ARG A 15 -2.05 -5.43 13.44
N ILE A 16 -1.02 -4.67 13.84
CA ILE A 16 0.02 -4.17 12.93
C ILE A 16 0.78 -5.34 12.29
N GLU A 17 1.03 -6.41 13.01
CA GLU A 17 1.67 -7.60 12.44
C GLU A 17 0.75 -8.30 11.43
N GLY A 18 -0.55 -8.28 11.65
CA GLY A 18 -1.52 -8.73 10.65
C GLY A 18 -1.46 -7.88 9.38
N HIS A 19 -1.32 -6.57 9.52
CA HIS A 19 -1.17 -5.67 8.39
C HIS A 19 0.15 -5.90 7.63
N LYS A 20 1.23 -6.20 8.36
CA LYS A 20 2.53 -6.55 7.74
C LYS A 20 2.42 -7.82 6.90
N GLU A 21 1.70 -8.83 7.39
CA GLU A 21 1.45 -10.04 6.62
C GLU A 21 0.62 -9.74 5.37
N GLY A 22 -0.33 -8.83 5.48
CA GLY A 22 -1.09 -8.33 4.33
C GLY A 22 -0.17 -7.73 3.26
N VAL A 23 0.86 -7.00 3.66
CA VAL A 23 1.85 -6.43 2.73
C VAL A 23 2.59 -7.54 1.98
N ASN A 24 2.99 -8.61 2.67
CA ASN A 24 3.65 -9.74 2.02
C ASN A 24 2.75 -10.39 0.96
N THR A 25 1.48 -10.57 1.27
CA THR A 25 0.49 -11.11 0.32
C THR A 25 0.30 -10.18 -0.87
N VAL A 26 0.22 -8.88 -0.64
CA VAL A 26 0.11 -7.87 -1.69
C VAL A 26 1.32 -7.93 -2.62
N ARG A 27 2.51 -8.05 -2.08
CA ARG A 27 3.74 -8.17 -2.87
C ARG A 27 3.68 -9.35 -3.83
N GLU A 28 3.21 -10.50 -3.37
CA GLU A 28 3.04 -11.69 -4.19
C GLU A 28 2.00 -11.48 -5.30
N ILE A 29 0.87 -10.83 -4.97
CA ILE A 29 -0.19 -10.51 -5.93
C ILE A 29 0.32 -9.57 -7.02
N ILE A 30 1.02 -8.51 -6.64
CA ILE A 30 1.58 -7.54 -7.59
C ILE A 30 2.56 -8.23 -8.54
N SER A 31 3.44 -9.06 -7.99
CA SER A 31 4.42 -9.81 -8.79
C SER A 31 3.74 -10.72 -9.79
N TYR A 32 2.72 -11.45 -9.34
CA TYR A 32 1.95 -12.36 -10.22
C TYR A 32 1.21 -11.60 -11.32
N CYS A 33 0.52 -10.51 -10.96
CA CYS A 33 -0.21 -9.68 -11.92
C CYS A 33 0.73 -9.08 -12.97
N SER A 34 1.91 -8.65 -12.55
CA SER A 34 2.93 -8.14 -13.47
C SER A 34 3.40 -9.24 -14.42
N LYS A 35 3.63 -10.45 -13.90
CA LYS A 35 4.10 -11.60 -14.66
C LYS A 35 3.11 -12.04 -15.74
N ILE A 36 1.81 -12.06 -15.43
CA ILE A 36 0.76 -12.44 -16.39
C ILE A 36 0.29 -11.26 -17.23
N LYS A 37 0.94 -10.12 -17.13
CA LYS A 37 0.72 -8.92 -17.94
C LYS A 37 -0.68 -8.30 -17.78
N ILE A 38 -1.21 -8.32 -16.57
CA ILE A 38 -2.39 -7.52 -16.21
C ILE A 38 -2.00 -6.05 -16.29
N LYS A 39 -2.86 -5.24 -16.90
CA LYS A 39 -2.56 -3.82 -17.14
C LYS A 39 -2.86 -2.95 -15.91
N TYR A 40 -3.94 -3.22 -15.20
CA TYR A 40 -4.36 -2.42 -14.06
C TYR A 40 -4.64 -3.31 -12.86
N LEU A 41 -4.11 -2.93 -11.71
CA LEU A 41 -4.42 -3.54 -10.42
C LEU A 41 -4.74 -2.43 -9.43
N THR A 42 -5.91 -2.49 -8.80
CA THR A 42 -6.30 -1.54 -7.78
C THR A 42 -6.33 -2.24 -6.43
N LEU A 43 -5.64 -1.66 -5.45
CA LEU A 43 -5.61 -2.16 -4.09
C LEU A 43 -6.28 -1.17 -3.15
N PHE A 44 -7.25 -1.65 -2.39
CA PHE A 44 -7.93 -0.86 -1.36
C PHE A 44 -7.06 -0.84 -0.11
N THR A 45 -6.22 0.17 0.01
CA THR A 45 -5.15 0.23 1.01
C THR A 45 -5.63 0.82 2.34
N PHE A 46 -6.35 1.93 2.28
CA PHE A 46 -6.85 2.60 3.46
C PHE A 46 -8.18 3.29 3.13
N SER A 47 -9.27 2.84 3.76
CA SER A 47 -10.59 3.39 3.50
C SER A 47 -10.85 4.66 4.31
N GLU A 48 -11.82 5.45 3.87
CA GLU A 48 -12.30 6.61 4.62
C GLU A 48 -12.77 6.20 6.03
N GLU A 49 -13.38 5.02 6.15
CA GLU A 49 -13.84 4.47 7.42
C GLU A 49 -12.69 4.12 8.37
N ASN A 50 -11.51 3.84 7.85
CA ASN A 50 -10.35 3.48 8.66
C ASN A 50 -9.86 4.65 9.54
N TRP A 51 -10.25 5.90 9.23
CA TRP A 51 -9.94 7.03 10.09
C TRP A 51 -10.60 6.90 11.48
N ASN A 52 -11.61 6.06 11.62
CA ASN A 52 -12.26 5.77 12.91
C ASN A 52 -11.49 4.78 13.78
N ARG A 53 -10.41 4.19 13.26
CA ARG A 53 -9.55 3.28 14.02
C ARG A 53 -8.77 4.06 15.09
N PRO A 54 -8.28 3.39 16.14
CA PRO A 54 -7.43 4.05 17.13
C PRO A 54 -6.27 4.78 16.49
N LYS A 55 -5.98 5.98 16.98
CA LYS A 55 -4.92 6.83 16.43
C LYS A 55 -3.57 6.11 16.31
N LYS A 56 -3.25 5.29 17.30
CA LYS A 56 -2.02 4.51 17.34
C LYS A 56 -1.94 3.52 16.17
N GLU A 57 -3.05 2.90 15.82
CA GLU A 57 -3.15 1.99 14.67
C GLU A 57 -3.00 2.75 13.37
N ILE A 58 -3.62 3.92 13.24
CA ILE A 58 -3.51 4.78 12.06
C ILE A 58 -2.05 5.18 11.82
N ILE A 59 -1.36 5.62 12.87
CA ILE A 59 0.06 5.98 12.79
C ILE A 59 0.89 4.78 12.33
N GLY A 60 0.61 3.60 12.88
CA GLY A 60 1.28 2.37 12.50
C GLY A 60 1.04 2.01 11.04
N LEU A 61 -0.19 2.19 10.54
CA LEU A 61 -0.53 1.93 9.15
C LEU A 61 0.17 2.91 8.21
N MET A 62 0.25 4.20 8.56
CA MET A 62 0.96 5.19 7.75
C MET A 62 2.45 4.90 7.72
N ASN A 63 3.04 4.52 8.85
CA ASN A 63 4.46 4.13 8.91
C ASN A 63 4.72 2.88 8.05
N LEU A 64 3.81 1.92 8.07
CA LEU A 64 3.92 0.71 7.26
C LEU A 64 3.82 1.04 5.77
N LEU A 65 2.93 1.95 5.39
CA LEU A 65 2.81 2.41 4.01
C LEU A 65 4.11 3.06 3.52
N VAL A 66 4.67 3.98 4.29
CA VAL A 66 5.93 4.66 3.97
C VAL A 66 7.06 3.66 3.83
N LYS A 67 7.18 2.74 4.78
CA LYS A 67 8.19 1.69 4.74
C LYS A 67 8.05 0.82 3.51
N SER A 68 6.83 0.42 3.18
CA SER A 68 6.55 -0.42 2.02
C SER A 68 6.92 0.30 0.71
N LEU A 69 6.58 1.58 0.58
CA LEU A 69 6.96 2.37 -0.60
C LEU A 69 8.47 2.46 -0.74
N LYS A 70 9.18 2.65 0.37
CA LYS A 70 10.65 2.71 0.38
C LYS A 70 11.26 1.37 -0.02
N ASP A 71 10.76 0.28 0.56
CA ASP A 71 11.33 -1.06 0.34
C ASP A 71 11.05 -1.57 -1.07
N GLU A 72 9.90 -1.19 -1.67
CA GLU A 72 9.45 -1.72 -2.96
C GLU A 72 9.79 -0.85 -4.16
N LYS A 73 10.35 0.34 -3.97
CA LYS A 73 10.59 1.27 -5.08
C LYS A 73 11.49 0.69 -6.16
N ASN A 74 12.52 -0.06 -5.78
CA ASN A 74 13.43 -0.68 -6.74
C ASN A 74 12.74 -1.80 -7.52
N SER A 75 11.90 -2.58 -6.84
CA SER A 75 11.10 -3.64 -7.45
C SER A 75 10.08 -3.07 -8.44
N LEU A 76 9.44 -1.95 -8.10
CA LEU A 76 8.51 -1.27 -9.00
C LEU A 76 9.22 -0.81 -10.27
N GLN A 77 10.41 -0.22 -10.15
CA GLN A 77 11.20 0.20 -11.30
C GLN A 77 11.66 -1.00 -12.14
N LYS A 78 12.19 -2.02 -11.50
CA LYS A 78 12.67 -3.22 -12.18
C LYS A 78 11.57 -3.92 -12.98
N ASN A 79 10.35 -3.95 -12.43
CA ASN A 79 9.20 -4.62 -13.05
C ASN A 79 8.35 -3.67 -13.93
N ASN A 80 8.83 -2.45 -14.17
CA ASN A 80 8.15 -1.47 -15.01
C ASN A 80 6.73 -1.16 -14.55
N ILE A 81 6.52 -1.05 -13.24
CA ILE A 81 5.23 -0.77 -12.62
C ILE A 81 5.07 0.73 -12.39
N LYS A 82 3.95 1.27 -12.81
CA LYS A 82 3.60 2.68 -12.59
C LYS A 82 2.68 2.76 -11.38
N LEU A 83 3.06 3.55 -10.39
CA LEU A 83 2.24 3.79 -9.20
C LEU A 83 1.28 4.95 -9.43
N SER A 84 0.03 4.75 -9.04
CA SER A 84 -1.00 5.78 -9.03
C SER A 84 -1.77 5.69 -7.72
N VAL A 85 -2.36 6.80 -7.28
CA VAL A 85 -3.14 6.86 -6.04
C VAL A 85 -4.47 7.54 -6.32
N ILE A 86 -5.53 6.98 -5.77
CA ILE A 86 -6.87 7.55 -5.78
C ILE A 86 -7.35 7.74 -4.34
N GLY A 87 -8.15 8.75 -4.10
CA GLY A 87 -8.71 9.06 -2.79
C GLY A 87 -8.32 10.45 -2.30
N ASP A 88 -8.80 10.81 -1.12
CA ASP A 88 -8.56 12.12 -0.52
C ASP A 88 -7.30 12.09 0.36
N LEU A 89 -6.21 12.63 -0.16
CA LEU A 89 -4.94 12.66 0.55
C LEU A 89 -4.82 13.83 1.53
N LYS A 90 -5.82 14.69 1.63
CA LYS A 90 -5.76 15.89 2.51
C LYS A 90 -5.63 15.51 3.99
N LYS A 91 -6.22 14.40 4.40
CA LYS A 91 -6.16 13.91 5.79
C LYS A 91 -4.84 13.23 6.14
N ILE A 92 -4.03 12.93 5.15
CA ILE A 92 -2.76 12.23 5.35
C ILE A 92 -1.70 13.26 5.70
N ASP A 93 -0.82 12.92 6.66
CA ASP A 93 0.23 13.81 7.11
C ASP A 93 1.19 14.20 5.95
N PRO A 94 1.80 15.39 6.02
CA PRO A 94 2.66 15.88 4.93
C PRO A 94 3.83 14.97 4.61
N TYR A 95 4.41 14.33 5.61
CA TYR A 95 5.54 13.41 5.40
C TYR A 95 5.12 12.20 4.55
N THR A 96 4.01 11.56 4.91
CA THR A 96 3.49 10.41 4.17
C THR A 96 3.07 10.82 2.76
N ARG A 97 2.40 11.97 2.60
CA ARG A 97 2.04 12.50 1.27
C ARG A 97 3.25 12.71 0.38
N LYS A 98 4.33 13.25 0.94
CA LYS A 98 5.57 13.46 0.21
C LYS A 98 6.17 12.14 -0.29
N LYS A 99 6.16 11.11 0.56
CA LYS A 99 6.69 9.79 0.20
C LYS A 99 5.85 9.13 -0.91
N ILE A 100 4.53 9.30 -0.85
CA ILE A 100 3.63 8.84 -1.90
C ILE A 100 3.94 9.57 -3.22
N ALA A 101 4.04 10.90 -3.18
CA ALA A 101 4.34 11.71 -4.35
C ALA A 101 5.70 11.34 -4.97
N ASN A 102 6.71 11.09 -4.15
CA ASN A 102 8.03 10.66 -4.63
C ASN A 102 7.96 9.32 -5.36
N ALA A 103 7.21 8.37 -4.82
CA ALA A 103 7.05 7.05 -5.46
C ALA A 103 6.30 7.16 -6.80
N ILE A 104 5.27 7.98 -6.86
CA ILE A 104 4.53 8.25 -8.10
C ILE A 104 5.47 8.88 -9.14
N SER A 105 6.23 9.89 -8.74
CA SER A 105 7.17 10.58 -9.63
C SER A 105 8.26 9.64 -10.14
N LEU A 106 8.80 8.79 -9.28
CA LEU A 106 9.84 7.83 -9.65
C LEU A 106 9.37 6.85 -10.72
N THR A 107 8.12 6.43 -10.66
CA THR A 107 7.55 5.38 -11.53
C THR A 107 6.73 5.93 -12.70
N LYS A 108 6.64 7.24 -12.86
CA LYS A 108 5.70 7.88 -13.80
C LYS A 108 5.92 7.49 -15.27
N ASN A 109 7.13 7.12 -15.64
CA ASN A 109 7.46 6.75 -17.03
C ASN A 109 7.38 5.24 -17.26
N ASN A 110 7.04 4.45 -16.26
CA ASN A 110 6.84 3.02 -16.41
C ASN A 110 5.51 2.76 -17.13
N ASP A 111 5.48 1.76 -18.00
CA ASP A 111 4.35 1.50 -18.87
C ASP A 111 3.85 0.05 -18.83
N GLY A 112 4.31 -0.72 -17.87
CA GLY A 112 3.79 -2.07 -17.63
C GLY A 112 2.49 -2.03 -16.82
N LEU A 113 2.47 -2.75 -15.68
CA LEU A 113 1.33 -2.73 -14.77
C LEU A 113 1.14 -1.33 -14.17
N ILE A 114 -0.10 -0.84 -14.17
CA ILE A 114 -0.48 0.36 -13.42
C ILE A 114 -1.08 -0.11 -12.09
N LEU A 115 -0.38 0.21 -11.00
CA LEU A 115 -0.82 -0.11 -9.65
C LEU A 115 -1.51 1.10 -9.04
N ASN A 116 -2.81 1.00 -8.82
CA ASN A 116 -3.59 2.05 -8.17
C ASN A 116 -3.78 1.72 -6.70
N LEU A 117 -3.36 2.61 -5.82
CA LEU A 117 -3.62 2.48 -4.40
C LEU A 117 -4.80 3.38 -4.03
N ALA A 118 -5.87 2.80 -3.53
CA ALA A 118 -6.99 3.56 -2.99
C ALA A 118 -6.68 3.87 -1.52
N ILE A 119 -6.38 5.13 -1.25
CA ILE A 119 -5.98 5.60 0.08
C ILE A 119 -6.89 6.74 0.49
N SER A 120 -7.51 6.63 1.67
CA SER A 120 -8.52 7.58 2.13
C SER A 120 -9.66 7.74 1.10
N TYR A 121 -10.12 6.61 0.65
CA TYR A 121 -11.10 6.52 -0.42
C TYR A 121 -12.51 6.17 0.09
#